data_e6adb73ded08a47bf4462736409ac63b
#
_entry.id   e6adb73ded08a47bf4462736409ac63b
#
_cell.length_a   1.000
_cell.length_b   1.000
_cell.length_c   1.000
_cell.angle_alpha   90.00
_cell.angle_beta   90.00
_cell.angle_gamma   90.00
#
_symmetry.space_group_name_H-M   'P 1'
#
loop_
_entity.id
_entity.type
_entity.pdbx_description
1 polymer ?
#
loop_
_entity_poly.entity_id
_entity_poly.type
_entity_poly.pdbx_seq_one_letter_code
_entity_poly.pdbx_strand_id
1 'polypeptide(L)'
;GFGSAGANSNRTPSLDVGSQSSTNAGMSVNNGISLDKQTVLSSITGNKVNVDVQGNINLKGSLIASGNFDKNNNFEDFKNLNLSTNTLTFENMSNTSYSSNQSLGAKVNYNLESTKVVDNKSVPQQAGISSASYNASNSLNVNASKTLATLGQGNINIKDTANSDDITRLNTDTTKINKDLYSSSTGTKVDATLDTRL
;
A
#
# COMPACT_ATOMS: atom_id res chain seq x y z
N GLY A 1 -12.91 5.11 -10.09
CA GLY A 1 -11.87 4.91 -9.08
C GLY A 1 -12.43 4.16 -7.88
N PHE A 2 -11.66 3.22 -7.37
CA PHE A 2 -11.99 2.52 -6.12
C PHE A 2 -11.18 3.15 -4.99
N GLY A 3 -11.80 3.32 -3.84
CA GLY A 3 -11.15 3.75 -2.62
C GLY A 3 -11.49 2.81 -1.48
N SER A 4 -10.51 2.47 -0.65
CA SER A 4 -10.70 1.73 0.58
C SER A 4 -10.12 2.50 1.75
N ALA A 5 -10.77 2.39 2.91
CA ALA A 5 -10.29 2.92 4.17
C ALA A 5 -10.50 1.88 5.26
N GLY A 6 -9.50 1.62 6.04
CA GLY A 6 -9.56 0.70 7.16
C GLY A 6 -8.80 1.23 8.36
N ALA A 7 -9.37 1.06 9.55
CA ALA A 7 -8.70 1.30 10.82
C ALA A 7 -8.78 0.04 11.68
N ASN A 8 -7.66 -0.36 12.23
CA ASN A 8 -7.59 -1.51 13.12
C ASN A 8 -6.93 -1.11 14.44
N SER A 9 -7.57 -1.45 15.55
CA SER A 9 -7.02 -1.31 16.89
C SER A 9 -7.22 -2.61 17.64
N ASN A 10 -6.13 -3.25 18.04
CA ASN A 10 -6.18 -4.50 18.79
C ASN A 10 -5.41 -4.34 20.12
N ARG A 11 -6.05 -4.74 21.21
CA ARG A 11 -5.49 -4.79 22.56
C ARG A 11 -5.60 -6.21 23.08
N THR A 12 -4.49 -6.89 23.18
CA THR A 12 -4.47 -8.27 23.70
C THR A 12 -3.68 -8.33 25.02
N PRO A 13 -4.33 -8.43 26.16
CA PRO A 13 -3.68 -8.87 27.39
C PRO A 13 -3.41 -10.37 27.32
N SER A 14 -2.23 -10.79 27.74
CA SER A 14 -1.87 -12.19 27.84
C SER A 14 -1.36 -12.50 29.24
N LEU A 15 -1.90 -13.57 29.82
CA LEU A 15 -1.41 -14.17 31.05
C LEU A 15 -1.17 -15.64 30.77
N ASP A 16 0.07 -16.08 30.89
CA ASP A 16 0.43 -17.50 30.77
C ASP A 16 1.07 -17.96 32.10
N VAL A 17 0.47 -19.01 32.66
CA VAL A 17 0.95 -19.66 33.87
C VAL A 17 1.50 -21.01 33.47
N GLY A 18 2.82 -21.10 33.33
CA GLY A 18 3.50 -22.34 33.03
C GLY A 18 3.43 -23.32 34.21
N SER A 19 3.38 -24.61 33.92
CA SER A 19 3.22 -25.68 34.92
C SER A 19 4.43 -25.88 35.84
N GLN A 20 5.51 -25.15 35.66
CA GLN A 20 6.71 -25.24 36.48
C GLN A 20 7.33 -23.85 36.67
N SER A 21 6.98 -23.19 37.75
CA SER A 21 7.74 -22.11 38.40
C SER A 21 7.84 -20.76 37.67
N SER A 22 7.14 -20.47 36.59
CA SER A 22 7.16 -19.14 35.97
C SER A 22 5.78 -18.67 35.53
N THR A 23 5.52 -17.38 35.71
CA THR A 23 4.30 -16.70 35.24
C THR A 23 4.70 -15.55 34.32
N ASN A 24 4.04 -15.45 33.19
CA ASN A 24 4.24 -14.39 32.22
C ASN A 24 2.99 -13.50 32.17
N ALA A 25 3.15 -12.22 32.33
CA ALA A 25 2.09 -11.25 32.07
C ALA A 25 2.55 -10.27 30.98
N GLY A 26 1.71 -10.05 30.00
CA GLY A 26 2.02 -9.14 28.92
C GLY A 26 0.79 -8.39 28.44
N MET A 27 1.01 -7.25 27.81
CA MET A 27 0.00 -6.48 27.11
C MET A 27 0.57 -5.98 25.81
N SER A 28 -0.20 -6.11 24.75
CA SER A 28 0.13 -5.51 23.45
C SER A 28 -1.01 -4.65 22.94
N VAL A 29 -0.66 -3.55 22.30
CA VAL A 29 -1.59 -2.64 21.64
C VAL A 29 -1.09 -2.43 20.22
N ASN A 30 -1.93 -2.71 19.25
CA ASN A 30 -1.64 -2.47 17.83
C ASN A 30 -2.72 -1.56 17.26
N ASN A 31 -2.31 -0.48 16.62
CA ASN A 31 -3.17 0.43 15.91
C ASN A 31 -2.69 0.53 14.46
N GLY A 32 -3.59 0.31 13.51
CA GLY A 32 -3.29 0.45 12.09
C GLY A 32 -4.36 1.28 11.39
N ILE A 33 -3.93 2.16 10.50
CA ILE A 33 -4.79 2.90 9.58
C ILE A 33 -4.27 2.67 8.19
N SER A 34 -5.16 2.29 7.27
CA SER A 34 -4.85 2.16 5.86
C SER A 34 -5.90 2.91 5.04
N LEU A 35 -5.44 3.77 4.17
CA LEU A 35 -6.25 4.48 3.18
C LEU A 35 -5.66 4.21 1.81
N ASP A 36 -6.47 3.72 0.90
CA ASP A 36 -6.05 3.48 -0.47
C ASP A 36 -7.10 4.04 -1.44
N LYS A 37 -6.63 4.83 -2.40
CA LYS A 37 -7.41 5.32 -3.53
C LYS A 37 -6.64 5.01 -4.80
N GLN A 38 -7.12 4.03 -5.53
CA GLN A 38 -6.52 3.62 -6.80
C GLN A 38 -7.52 3.77 -7.94
N THR A 39 -7.06 4.29 -9.06
CA THR A 39 -7.81 4.30 -10.31
C THR A 39 -7.61 2.97 -11.04
N VAL A 40 -8.70 2.28 -11.31
CA VAL A 40 -8.68 1.15 -12.24
C VAL A 40 -8.66 1.71 -13.65
N LEU A 41 -7.67 1.31 -14.43
CA LEU A 41 -7.54 1.73 -15.82
C LEU A 41 -8.72 1.19 -16.63
N SER A 42 -9.54 2.08 -17.15
CA SER A 42 -10.51 1.74 -18.20
C SER A 42 -9.81 1.88 -19.53
N SER A 43 -9.94 0.88 -20.41
CA SER A 43 -9.25 0.90 -21.69
C SER A 43 -10.11 0.40 -22.83
N ILE A 44 -9.88 0.97 -24.01
CA ILE A 44 -10.33 0.47 -25.29
C ILE A 44 -9.07 0.10 -26.07
N THR A 45 -8.85 -1.19 -26.25
CA THR A 45 -7.64 -1.73 -26.89
C THR A 45 -7.96 -2.84 -27.85
N GLY A 46 -7.09 -3.07 -28.82
CA GLY A 46 -7.21 -4.12 -29.83
C GLY A 46 -6.14 -3.98 -30.91
N ASN A 47 -6.00 -4.94 -31.80
CA ASN A 47 -5.00 -4.89 -32.88
C ASN A 47 -5.18 -3.68 -33.81
N LYS A 48 -6.42 -3.29 -34.00
CA LYS A 48 -6.83 -2.07 -34.69
C LYS A 48 -8.01 -1.50 -33.94
N VAL A 49 -7.95 -0.23 -33.62
CA VAL A 49 -9.02 0.48 -32.90
C VAL A 49 -9.57 1.59 -33.78
N ASN A 50 -10.84 1.52 -34.09
CA ASN A 50 -11.57 2.56 -34.81
C ASN A 50 -12.63 3.14 -33.86
N VAL A 51 -12.56 4.41 -33.59
CA VAL A 51 -13.52 5.15 -32.75
C VAL A 51 -14.09 6.29 -33.57
N ASP A 52 -15.39 6.32 -33.72
CA ASP A 52 -16.10 7.44 -34.35
C ASP A 52 -17.24 7.88 -33.41
N VAL A 53 -17.10 9.09 -32.88
CA VAL A 53 -18.05 9.67 -31.92
C VAL A 53 -18.53 11.02 -32.43
N GLN A 54 -19.83 11.17 -32.61
CA GLN A 54 -20.41 12.44 -33.10
C GLN A 54 -20.42 13.54 -32.01
N GLY A 55 -20.27 13.16 -30.75
CA GLY A 55 -20.24 14.07 -29.59
C GLY A 55 -18.85 14.23 -29.00
N ASN A 56 -18.77 14.22 -27.70
CA ASN A 56 -17.55 14.37 -26.92
C ASN A 56 -16.98 13.02 -26.48
N ILE A 57 -15.67 12.86 -26.57
CA ILE A 57 -14.91 11.83 -25.87
C ILE A 57 -14.32 12.46 -24.62
N ASN A 58 -14.58 11.88 -23.46
CA ASN A 58 -13.99 12.29 -22.18
C ASN A 58 -13.10 11.17 -21.60
N LEU A 59 -11.81 11.42 -21.52
CA LEU A 59 -10.82 10.49 -20.97
C LEU A 59 -10.49 10.86 -19.52
N LYS A 60 -10.88 10.01 -18.57
CA LYS A 60 -10.51 10.17 -17.15
C LYS A 60 -9.59 9.05 -16.72
N GLY A 61 -8.27 9.30 -16.66
CA GLY A 61 -7.30 8.29 -16.29
C GLY A 61 -7.52 6.98 -17.06
N SER A 62 -7.71 7.06 -18.36
CA SER A 62 -8.11 5.96 -19.23
C SER A 62 -7.26 5.90 -20.49
N LEU A 63 -7.27 4.76 -21.16
CA LEU A 63 -6.47 4.48 -22.35
C LEU A 63 -7.35 4.16 -23.54
N ILE A 64 -7.13 4.82 -24.68
CA ILE A 64 -7.60 4.36 -26.00
C ILE A 64 -6.38 4.21 -26.89
N ALA A 65 -6.09 2.97 -27.31
CA ALA A 65 -4.93 2.68 -28.16
C ALA A 65 -5.11 1.37 -28.93
N SER A 66 -4.48 1.26 -30.09
CA SER A 66 -4.29 -0.05 -30.71
C SER A 66 -3.11 -0.74 -30.05
N GLY A 67 -3.27 -2.01 -29.68
CA GLY A 67 -2.22 -2.76 -29.00
C GLY A 67 -2.76 -3.69 -27.94
N ASN A 68 -1.87 -4.24 -27.16
CA ASN A 68 -2.17 -5.14 -26.04
C ASN A 68 -1.21 -4.94 -24.87
N PHE A 69 -1.63 -5.42 -23.71
CA PHE A 69 -0.75 -5.56 -22.55
C PHE A 69 0.01 -6.88 -22.63
N ASP A 70 1.31 -6.83 -22.40
CA ASP A 70 2.14 -8.02 -22.29
C ASP A 70 1.94 -8.71 -20.91
N LYS A 71 2.60 -9.85 -20.73
CA LYS A 71 2.59 -10.60 -19.45
C LYS A 71 3.14 -9.82 -18.24
N ASN A 72 3.89 -8.77 -18.49
CA ASN A 72 4.47 -7.88 -17.46
C ASN A 72 3.62 -6.62 -17.26
N ASN A 73 2.41 -6.58 -17.87
CA ASN A 73 1.48 -5.45 -17.83
C ASN A 73 2.03 -4.17 -18.47
N ASN A 74 2.98 -4.28 -19.41
CA ASN A 74 3.42 -3.19 -20.27
C ASN A 74 2.56 -3.15 -21.51
N PHE A 75 2.18 -1.96 -21.94
CA PHE A 75 1.38 -1.80 -23.16
C PHE A 75 2.28 -1.62 -24.38
N GLU A 76 2.06 -2.46 -25.38
CA GLU A 76 2.67 -2.33 -26.70
C GLU A 76 1.71 -1.62 -27.66
N ASP A 77 2.07 -0.42 -28.09
CA ASP A 77 1.27 0.37 -29.03
C ASP A 77 1.58 -0.03 -30.49
N PHE A 78 0.57 -0.52 -31.18
CA PHE A 78 0.66 -0.91 -32.60
C PHE A 78 0.52 0.28 -33.54
N LYS A 79 0.29 1.50 -33.01
CA LYS A 79 0.20 2.75 -33.79
C LYS A 79 -0.88 2.73 -34.88
N ASN A 80 -1.96 1.99 -34.61
CA ASN A 80 -3.04 1.74 -35.56
C ASN A 80 -4.40 2.18 -35.00
N LEU A 81 -4.39 3.31 -34.27
CA LEU A 81 -5.61 3.96 -33.78
C LEU A 81 -6.17 4.87 -34.85
N ASN A 82 -7.45 4.75 -35.16
CA ASN A 82 -8.22 5.75 -35.87
C ASN A 82 -9.31 6.29 -34.95
N LEU A 83 -9.23 7.56 -34.61
CA LEU A 83 -10.18 8.22 -33.73
C LEU A 83 -10.72 9.47 -34.41
N SER A 84 -12.03 9.56 -34.52
CA SER A 84 -12.76 10.75 -34.96
C SER A 84 -13.78 11.15 -33.91
N THR A 85 -13.78 12.39 -33.48
CA THR A 85 -14.73 12.91 -32.52
C THR A 85 -15.03 14.39 -32.79
N ASN A 86 -16.18 14.89 -32.32
CA ASN A 86 -16.43 16.31 -32.38
C ASN A 86 -15.53 17.07 -31.40
N THR A 87 -15.57 16.71 -30.11
CA THR A 87 -14.72 17.27 -29.08
C THR A 87 -14.02 16.19 -28.27
N LEU A 88 -12.87 16.54 -27.66
CA LEU A 88 -12.11 15.70 -26.77
C LEU A 88 -11.80 16.47 -25.48
N THR A 89 -12.13 15.90 -24.35
CA THR A 89 -11.74 16.37 -23.03
C THR A 89 -11.03 15.27 -22.25
N PHE A 90 -10.11 15.65 -21.35
CA PHE A 90 -9.38 14.66 -20.59
C PHE A 90 -8.99 15.14 -19.20
N GLU A 91 -8.87 14.20 -18.29
CA GLU A 91 -8.46 14.42 -16.91
C GLU A 91 -7.58 13.26 -16.42
N ASN A 92 -6.47 13.61 -15.78
CA ASN A 92 -5.64 12.62 -15.10
C ASN A 92 -6.23 12.31 -13.72
N MET A 93 -6.16 11.04 -13.29
CA MET A 93 -6.68 10.61 -12.00
C MET A 93 -5.55 10.43 -11.00
N SER A 94 -5.73 10.99 -9.81
CA SER A 94 -4.77 10.85 -8.71
C SER A 94 -5.02 9.55 -7.94
N ASN A 95 -3.95 8.85 -7.65
CA ASN A 95 -3.91 7.68 -6.78
C ASN A 95 -3.12 8.01 -5.52
N THR A 96 -3.62 7.58 -4.37
CA THR A 96 -2.95 7.77 -3.09
C THR A 96 -3.03 6.50 -2.27
N SER A 97 -1.95 6.15 -1.61
CA SER A 97 -1.90 5.08 -0.64
C SER A 97 -1.22 5.60 0.62
N TYR A 98 -1.85 5.39 1.74
CA TYR A 98 -1.37 5.78 3.05
C TYR A 98 -1.56 4.60 4.00
N SER A 99 -0.50 4.22 4.69
CA SER A 99 -0.63 3.27 5.80
C SER A 99 0.24 3.71 6.98
N SER A 100 -0.34 3.63 8.16
CA SER A 100 0.33 3.88 9.42
C SER A 100 0.05 2.73 10.38
N ASN A 101 1.10 2.16 10.94
CA ASN A 101 1.00 1.12 11.95
C ASN A 101 1.81 1.50 13.18
N GLN A 102 1.20 1.33 14.34
CA GLN A 102 1.85 1.52 15.63
C GLN A 102 1.62 0.27 16.48
N SER A 103 2.67 -0.24 17.07
CA SER A 103 2.55 -1.33 18.03
C SER A 103 3.32 -0.99 19.31
N LEU A 104 2.74 -1.38 20.42
CA LEU A 104 3.30 -1.24 21.75
C LEU A 104 3.10 -2.55 22.50
N GLY A 105 4.16 -3.10 23.07
CA GLY A 105 4.08 -4.29 23.88
C GLY A 105 4.93 -4.17 25.15
N ALA A 106 4.43 -4.71 26.24
CA ALA A 106 5.16 -4.88 27.48
C ALA A 106 4.94 -6.29 28.01
N LYS A 107 6.00 -6.93 28.50
CA LYS A 107 5.96 -8.26 29.07
C LYS A 107 6.84 -8.32 30.31
N VAL A 108 6.33 -8.96 31.36
CA VAL A 108 7.06 -9.24 32.58
C VAL A 108 7.03 -10.73 32.84
N ASN A 109 8.16 -11.33 33.07
CA ASN A 109 8.31 -12.72 33.46
C ASN A 109 8.63 -12.76 34.96
N TYR A 110 7.86 -13.56 35.70
CA TYR A 110 8.01 -13.75 37.12
C TYR A 110 8.29 -15.22 37.41
N ASN A 111 9.37 -15.48 38.14
CA ASN A 111 9.68 -16.83 38.62
C ASN A 111 9.09 -17.01 40.02
N LEU A 112 8.42 -18.15 40.20
CA LEU A 112 7.99 -18.61 41.52
C LEU A 112 9.17 -19.28 42.23
N GLU A 113 9.13 -19.35 43.55
CA GLU A 113 10.10 -20.11 44.33
C GLU A 113 10.18 -21.55 43.81
N SER A 114 11.38 -21.98 43.47
CA SER A 114 11.66 -23.32 42.98
C SER A 114 13.03 -23.77 43.41
N THR A 115 13.30 -25.05 43.36
CA THR A 115 14.63 -25.61 43.55
C THR A 115 15.23 -25.99 42.20
N LYS A 116 16.41 -25.49 41.91
CA LYS A 116 17.22 -25.92 40.77
C LYS A 116 18.28 -26.86 41.21
N VAL A 117 18.47 -27.98 40.50
CA VAL A 117 19.60 -28.90 40.74
C VAL A 117 20.81 -28.44 39.94
N VAL A 118 21.85 -28.05 40.63
CA VAL A 118 23.16 -27.72 40.04
C VAL A 118 24.18 -28.62 40.72
N ASP A 119 24.96 -29.37 39.95
CA ASP A 119 25.97 -30.33 40.45
C ASP A 119 25.45 -31.33 41.51
N ASN A 120 24.28 -31.92 41.24
CA ASN A 120 23.58 -32.81 42.15
C ASN A 120 23.15 -32.19 43.51
N LYS A 121 23.17 -30.91 43.65
CA LYS A 121 22.69 -30.17 44.83
C LYS A 121 21.45 -29.36 44.50
N SER A 122 20.43 -29.45 45.34
CA SER A 122 19.25 -28.58 45.24
C SER A 122 19.57 -27.19 45.78
N VAL A 123 19.57 -26.21 44.87
CA VAL A 123 19.78 -24.80 45.22
C VAL A 123 18.46 -24.08 45.18
N PRO A 124 18.02 -23.38 46.24
CA PRO A 124 16.80 -22.57 46.20
C PRO A 124 16.92 -21.44 45.19
N GLN A 125 15.91 -21.30 44.35
CA GLN A 125 15.78 -20.17 43.41
C GLN A 125 14.73 -19.23 43.98
N GLN A 126 15.14 -17.98 44.26
CA GLN A 126 14.23 -16.99 44.81
C GLN A 126 13.12 -16.61 43.80
N ALA A 127 11.92 -16.43 44.33
CA ALA A 127 10.82 -15.83 43.60
C ALA A 127 11.13 -14.37 43.26
N GLY A 128 10.81 -13.96 42.07
CA GLY A 128 11.03 -12.58 41.64
C GLY A 128 10.84 -12.38 40.14
N ILE A 129 10.91 -11.14 39.73
CA ILE A 129 10.92 -10.78 38.31
C ILE A 129 12.21 -11.26 37.70
N SER A 130 12.12 -12.16 36.72
CA SER A 130 13.28 -12.68 36.00
C SER A 130 13.66 -11.83 34.78
N SER A 131 12.68 -11.24 34.15
CA SER A 131 12.92 -10.29 33.06
C SER A 131 11.70 -9.39 32.84
N ALA A 132 11.97 -8.19 32.33
CA ALA A 132 10.97 -7.29 31.83
C ALA A 132 11.38 -6.86 30.41
N SER A 133 10.44 -6.84 29.51
CA SER A 133 10.68 -6.40 28.13
C SER A 133 9.63 -5.40 27.68
N TYR A 134 10.07 -4.48 26.84
CA TYR A 134 9.26 -3.45 26.23
C TYR A 134 9.61 -3.40 24.75
N ASN A 135 8.62 -3.33 23.90
CA ASN A 135 8.79 -3.11 22.48
C ASN A 135 7.83 -2.05 21.98
N ALA A 136 8.33 -1.20 21.12
CA ALA A 136 7.54 -0.21 20.41
C ALA A 136 7.96 -0.16 18.95
N SER A 137 7.01 -0.10 18.06
CA SER A 137 7.28 0.13 16.65
C SER A 137 6.28 1.10 16.05
N ASN A 138 6.75 1.90 15.11
CA ASN A 138 5.95 2.80 14.31
C ASN A 138 6.41 2.67 12.86
N SER A 139 5.48 2.57 11.93
CA SER A 139 5.75 2.63 10.51
C SER A 139 4.74 3.52 9.80
N LEU A 140 5.24 4.29 8.85
CA LEU A 140 4.45 5.18 8.00
C LEU A 140 4.87 4.97 6.55
N ASN A 141 3.91 4.63 5.70
CA ASN A 141 4.11 4.55 4.26
C ASN A 141 3.12 5.48 3.55
N VAL A 142 3.63 6.29 2.66
CA VAL A 142 2.84 7.23 1.85
C VAL A 142 3.28 7.11 0.40
N ASN A 143 2.32 6.84 -0.48
CA ASN A 143 2.56 6.84 -1.92
C ASN A 143 1.52 7.70 -2.61
N ALA A 144 1.96 8.46 -3.59
CA ALA A 144 1.10 9.23 -4.46
C ALA A 144 1.53 9.03 -5.92
N SER A 145 0.56 8.74 -6.78
CA SER A 145 0.78 8.59 -8.22
C SER A 145 -0.39 9.16 -9.01
N LYS A 146 -0.24 9.23 -10.32
CA LYS A 146 -1.31 9.61 -11.25
C LYS A 146 -1.48 8.54 -12.31
N THR A 147 -2.72 8.26 -12.67
CA THR A 147 -3.06 7.56 -13.91
C THR A 147 -3.39 8.60 -14.97
N LEU A 148 -2.60 8.62 -16.02
CA LEU A 148 -2.71 9.62 -17.08
C LEU A 148 -3.80 9.20 -18.08
N ALA A 149 -4.64 10.15 -18.47
CA ALA A 149 -5.46 9.99 -19.65
C ALA A 149 -4.53 9.86 -20.86
N THR A 150 -4.68 8.78 -21.65
CA THR A 150 -3.71 8.40 -22.68
C THR A 150 -4.41 8.04 -23.97
N LEU A 151 -3.91 8.56 -25.09
CA LEU A 151 -4.22 8.10 -26.43
C LEU A 151 -2.99 7.46 -27.07
N GLY A 152 -3.17 6.27 -27.65
CA GLY A 152 -2.16 5.66 -28.51
C GLY A 152 -1.92 6.45 -29.79
N GLN A 153 -0.88 6.06 -30.51
CA GLN A 153 -0.53 6.69 -31.77
C GLN A 153 -1.43 6.22 -32.92
N GLY A 154 -1.65 7.11 -33.86
CA GLY A 154 -2.47 6.82 -35.04
C GLY A 154 -3.06 8.10 -35.66
N ASN A 155 -4.16 7.92 -36.35
CA ASN A 155 -4.89 9.03 -36.97
C ASN A 155 -5.97 9.55 -36.00
N ILE A 156 -5.77 10.77 -35.51
CA ILE A 156 -6.67 11.41 -34.56
C ILE A 156 -7.24 12.67 -35.21
N ASN A 157 -8.57 12.70 -35.37
CA ASN A 157 -9.31 13.81 -35.95
C ASN A 157 -10.32 14.37 -34.93
N ILE A 158 -10.07 15.60 -34.45
CA ILE A 158 -10.96 16.34 -33.59
C ILE A 158 -11.56 17.48 -34.41
N LYS A 159 -12.86 17.47 -34.62
CA LYS A 159 -13.57 18.41 -35.52
C LYS A 159 -13.66 19.81 -34.93
N ASP A 160 -13.86 19.92 -33.62
CA ASP A 160 -14.02 21.18 -32.89
C ASP A 160 -12.93 21.30 -31.83
N THR A 161 -11.76 21.73 -32.27
CA THR A 161 -10.59 21.93 -31.39
C THR A 161 -10.78 23.12 -30.44
N ALA A 162 -11.61 24.09 -30.79
CA ALA A 162 -11.83 25.28 -29.98
C ALA A 162 -12.60 24.96 -28.69
N ASN A 163 -13.46 23.94 -28.73
CA ASN A 163 -14.24 23.46 -27.58
C ASN A 163 -13.66 22.15 -26.98
N SER A 164 -12.44 21.81 -27.36
CA SER A 164 -11.70 20.65 -26.85
C SER A 164 -10.57 21.07 -25.94
N ASP A 165 -10.11 20.15 -25.10
CA ASP A 165 -8.88 20.36 -24.34
C ASP A 165 -7.66 20.37 -25.27
N ASP A 166 -6.59 21.02 -24.83
CA ASP A 166 -5.35 21.10 -25.57
C ASP A 166 -4.68 19.71 -25.65
N ILE A 167 -4.82 19.07 -26.82
CA ILE A 167 -4.32 17.71 -27.07
C ILE A 167 -2.80 17.61 -26.92
N THR A 168 -2.04 18.70 -27.01
CA THR A 168 -0.59 18.68 -26.81
C THR A 168 -0.21 18.34 -25.36
N ARG A 169 -1.13 18.49 -24.42
CA ARG A 169 -0.99 18.15 -23.01
C ARG A 169 -1.44 16.73 -22.68
N LEU A 170 -2.09 16.05 -23.61
CA LEU A 170 -2.53 14.67 -23.45
C LEU A 170 -1.34 13.72 -23.53
N ASN A 171 -1.30 12.70 -22.65
CA ASN A 171 -0.28 11.67 -22.73
C ASN A 171 -0.48 10.80 -23.98
N THR A 172 0.56 10.66 -24.79
CA THR A 172 0.59 9.75 -25.94
C THR A 172 1.63 8.65 -25.81
N ASP A 173 2.37 8.63 -24.69
CA ASP A 173 3.32 7.57 -24.36
C ASP A 173 2.61 6.48 -23.56
N THR A 174 2.24 5.42 -24.24
CA THR A 174 1.52 4.28 -23.64
C THR A 174 2.38 3.47 -22.65
N THR A 175 3.68 3.72 -22.60
CA THR A 175 4.57 3.12 -21.57
C THR A 175 4.52 3.86 -20.24
N LYS A 176 3.95 5.07 -20.22
CA LYS A 176 3.90 5.97 -19.06
C LYS A 176 2.46 6.33 -18.68
N ILE A 177 1.60 5.34 -18.61
CA ILE A 177 0.19 5.54 -18.19
C ILE A 177 0.11 5.90 -16.71
N ASN A 178 0.93 5.27 -15.88
CA ASN A 178 1.04 5.59 -14.46
C ASN A 178 2.32 6.39 -14.20
N LYS A 179 2.17 7.45 -13.43
CA LYS A 179 3.27 8.33 -13.04
C LYS A 179 3.37 8.43 -11.52
N ASP A 180 4.48 7.92 -10.98
CA ASP A 180 4.80 8.10 -9.57
C ASP A 180 5.16 9.55 -9.29
N LEU A 181 4.57 10.12 -8.25
CA LEU A 181 4.79 11.50 -7.82
C LEU A 181 5.63 11.54 -6.55
N TYR A 182 5.33 10.66 -5.60
CA TYR A 182 5.95 10.63 -4.29
C TYR A 182 5.84 9.24 -3.67
N SER A 183 6.92 8.79 -3.06
CA SER A 183 6.93 7.59 -2.22
C SER A 183 7.81 7.84 -1.00
N SER A 184 7.29 7.57 0.17
CA SER A 184 8.04 7.64 1.42
C SER A 184 7.66 6.48 2.32
N SER A 185 8.67 5.85 2.90
CA SER A 185 8.51 4.82 3.91
C SER A 185 9.44 5.15 5.07
N THR A 186 8.86 5.31 6.25
CA THR A 186 9.61 5.55 7.48
C THR A 186 9.16 4.56 8.54
N GLY A 187 10.09 4.12 9.39
CA GLY A 187 9.77 3.24 10.50
C GLY A 187 10.81 3.35 11.60
N THR A 188 10.34 3.22 12.82
CA THR A 188 11.19 3.14 14.01
C THR A 188 10.81 1.92 14.82
N LYS A 189 11.80 1.24 15.39
CA LYS A 189 11.61 0.11 16.28
C LYS A 189 12.50 0.30 17.50
N VAL A 190 11.91 0.13 18.68
CA VAL A 190 12.61 0.13 19.95
C VAL A 190 12.28 -1.15 20.68
N ASP A 191 13.30 -1.93 21.01
CA ASP A 191 13.20 -3.11 21.84
C ASP A 191 14.13 -2.92 23.06
N ALA A 192 13.61 -3.12 24.24
CA ALA A 192 14.38 -3.09 25.48
C ALA A 192 14.04 -4.33 26.31
N THR A 193 15.05 -4.99 26.81
CA THR A 193 14.90 -6.14 27.70
C THR A 193 15.85 -6.00 28.87
N LEU A 194 15.30 -6.09 30.06
CA LEU A 194 16.05 -6.15 31.31
C LEU A 194 15.99 -7.59 31.84
N ASP A 195 17.14 -8.22 31.98
CA ASP A 195 17.29 -9.48 32.70
C ASP A 195 17.75 -9.19 34.11
N THR A 196 16.97 -9.58 35.10
CA THR A 196 17.25 -9.32 36.51
C THR A 196 17.98 -10.47 37.21
N ARG A 197 18.38 -11.50 36.46
CA ARG A 197 19.10 -12.69 36.95
C ARG A 197 20.62 -12.54 36.91
N LEU A 198 21.14 -11.34 36.68
CA LEU A 198 22.57 -11.02 36.68
C LEU A 198 23.11 -10.94 38.11
#